data_16463c04389af65e37383b0819ff95a6
#
_entry.id   16463c04389af65e37383b0819ff95a6
#
_cell.length_a   1.000
_cell.length_b   1.000
_cell.length_c   1.000
_cell.angle_alpha   90.00
_cell.angle_beta   90.00
_cell.angle_gamma   90.00
#
_symmetry.space_group_name_H-M   'P 1'
#
loop_
_entity.id
_entity.type
_entity.pdbx_description
1 polymer ?
#
loop_
_entity_poly.entity_id
_entity_poly.type
_entity_poly.pdbx_seq_one_letter_code
_entity_poly.pdbx_strand_id
1 'polypeptide(L)'
;MPEEAKKLADAFWPGPLTMIVRKNDKVPYETTGGMDTVAVRMPNHPVALELIRRSGGYIAAPSANTSGKPSPTLAEHVAFDMDGRIPMILDGGPVGIGIESTIVDLTEDIPMILRPGYITPKMLE
;
A
#
# COMPACT_ATOMS: atom_id res chain seq x y z
N MET A 1 8.16 -5.80 -14.49
CA MET A 1 8.20 -4.53 -13.77
C MET A 1 9.00 -3.51 -14.58
N PRO A 2 8.46 -2.29 -14.81
CA PRO A 2 9.18 -1.26 -15.57
C PRO A 2 10.50 -0.85 -14.92
N GLU A 3 11.42 -0.32 -15.70
CA GLU A 3 12.73 0.12 -15.22
C GLU A 3 12.60 1.23 -14.19
N GLU A 4 11.72 2.21 -14.42
CA GLU A 4 11.45 3.28 -13.46
C GLU A 4 10.92 2.73 -12.14
N ALA A 5 10.08 1.69 -12.17
CA ALA A 5 9.55 1.06 -10.97
C ALA A 5 10.66 0.43 -10.14
N LYS A 6 11.61 -0.22 -10.78
CA LYS A 6 12.76 -0.82 -10.09
C LYS A 6 13.62 0.24 -9.42
N LYS A 7 13.87 1.35 -10.11
CA LYS A 7 14.66 2.46 -9.56
C LYS A 7 13.99 3.08 -8.34
N LEU A 8 12.67 3.29 -8.42
CA LEU A 8 11.91 3.86 -7.30
C LEU A 8 11.84 2.88 -6.12
N ALA A 9 11.68 1.58 -6.40
CA ALA A 9 11.69 0.56 -5.35
C ALA A 9 13.03 0.52 -4.63
N ASP A 10 14.13 0.58 -5.36
CA ASP A 10 15.48 0.57 -4.77
C ASP A 10 15.73 1.80 -3.90
N ALA A 11 15.15 2.96 -4.26
CA ALA A 11 15.35 4.20 -3.53
C ALA A 11 14.42 4.34 -2.31
N PHE A 12 13.18 3.85 -2.38
CA PHE A 12 12.14 4.16 -1.40
C PHE A 12 11.49 2.95 -0.73
N TRP A 13 11.72 1.73 -1.21
CA TRP A 13 11.20 0.52 -0.58
C TRP A 13 12.26 -0.13 0.32
N PRO A 14 11.85 -0.64 1.47
CA PRO A 14 10.51 -0.56 2.05
C PRO A 14 10.17 0.86 2.51
N GLY A 15 8.92 1.27 2.33
CA GLY A 15 8.53 2.62 2.73
C GLY A 15 7.20 3.10 2.14
N PRO A 16 6.90 4.40 2.31
CA PRO A 16 5.60 4.97 1.99
C PRO A 16 5.46 5.36 0.51
N LEU A 17 5.82 4.47 -0.39
CA LEU A 17 5.64 4.65 -1.83
C LEU A 17 4.81 3.51 -2.38
N THR A 18 3.67 3.86 -2.98
CA THR A 18 2.82 2.93 -3.72
C THR A 18 2.98 3.21 -5.21
N MET A 19 3.24 2.18 -5.99
CA MET A 19 3.40 2.29 -7.43
C MET A 19 2.27 1.54 -8.14
N ILE A 20 1.69 2.17 -9.16
CA ILE A 20 0.71 1.54 -10.03
C ILE A 20 1.42 1.07 -11.28
N VAL A 21 1.35 -0.23 -11.54
CA VAL A 21 1.97 -0.87 -12.69
C VAL A 21 0.95 -1.76 -13.38
N ARG A 22 1.23 -2.17 -14.62
CA ARG A 22 0.37 -3.12 -15.32
C ARG A 22 0.46 -4.47 -14.64
N LYS A 23 -0.70 -5.11 -14.42
CA LYS A 23 -0.72 -6.43 -13.78
C LYS A 23 -0.33 -7.52 -14.78
N ASN A 24 0.16 -8.63 -14.25
CA ASN A 24 0.32 -9.87 -15.00
C ASN A 24 -0.81 -10.84 -14.66
N ASP A 25 -0.80 -12.03 -15.25
CA ASP A 25 -1.85 -13.04 -15.07
C ASP A 25 -1.90 -13.63 -13.65
N LYS A 26 -0.84 -13.45 -12.87
CA LYS A 26 -0.78 -13.96 -11.48
C LYS A 26 -1.63 -13.15 -10.51
N VAL A 27 -1.97 -11.92 -10.86
CA VAL A 27 -2.83 -11.07 -10.06
C VAL A 27 -4.26 -11.18 -10.59
N PRO A 28 -5.21 -11.71 -9.81
CA PRO A 28 -6.59 -11.85 -10.28
C PRO A 28 -7.31 -10.51 -10.35
N TYR A 29 -8.29 -10.41 -11.23
CA TYR A 29 -9.06 -9.17 -11.41
C TYR A 29 -9.86 -8.78 -10.16
N GLU A 30 -10.22 -9.75 -9.32
CA GLU A 30 -10.88 -9.48 -8.04
C GLU A 30 -10.03 -8.59 -7.14
N THR A 31 -8.70 -8.76 -7.17
CA THR A 31 -7.76 -7.95 -6.39
C THR A 31 -7.69 -6.51 -6.88
N THR A 32 -7.86 -6.30 -8.19
CA THR A 32 -7.69 -4.98 -8.82
C THR A 32 -9.02 -4.28 -9.12
N GLY A 33 -10.13 -4.84 -8.67
CA GLY A 33 -11.45 -4.28 -8.98
C GLY A 33 -11.79 -4.33 -10.48
N GLY A 34 -11.22 -5.30 -11.20
CA GLY A 34 -11.43 -5.47 -12.64
C GLY A 34 -10.48 -4.65 -13.51
N MET A 35 -9.53 -3.92 -12.92
CA MET A 35 -8.57 -3.10 -13.68
C MET A 35 -7.38 -3.91 -14.16
N ASP A 36 -6.77 -3.47 -15.27
CA ASP A 36 -5.55 -4.08 -15.83
C ASP A 36 -4.28 -3.61 -15.11
N THR A 37 -4.43 -2.77 -14.11
CA THR A 37 -3.33 -2.22 -13.31
C THR A 37 -3.44 -2.69 -11.87
N VAL A 38 -2.31 -2.70 -11.16
CA VAL A 38 -2.26 -3.07 -9.75
C VAL A 38 -1.38 -2.08 -9.00
N ALA A 39 -1.80 -1.71 -7.80
CA ALA A 39 -1.03 -0.88 -6.90
C ALA A 39 -0.20 -1.77 -5.99
N VAL A 40 1.11 -1.52 -5.91
CA VAL A 40 2.04 -2.34 -5.13
C VAL A 40 2.87 -1.46 -4.20
N ARG A 41 3.14 -1.99 -3.02
CA ARG A 41 3.95 -1.32 -2.01
C ARG A 41 4.68 -2.35 -1.16
N MET A 42 5.90 -2.00 -0.71
CA MET A 42 6.60 -2.77 0.32
C MET A 42 6.65 -1.92 1.60
N PRO A 43 5.84 -2.25 2.62
CA PRO A 43 5.84 -1.48 3.87
C PRO A 43 7.14 -1.68 4.65
N ASN A 44 7.49 -0.71 5.50
CA ASN A 44 8.69 -0.78 6.33
C ASN A 44 8.40 -1.21 7.78
N HIS A 45 7.18 -1.57 8.10
CA HIS A 45 6.81 -1.99 9.44
C HIS A 45 7.16 -3.46 9.68
N PRO A 46 7.87 -3.81 10.77
CA PRO A 46 8.31 -5.20 11.01
C PRO A 46 7.17 -6.22 11.08
N VAL A 47 6.06 -5.87 11.72
CA VAL A 47 4.91 -6.77 11.84
C VAL A 47 4.29 -7.01 10.46
N ALA A 48 4.10 -5.96 9.66
CA ALA A 48 3.55 -6.08 8.31
C ALA A 48 4.45 -6.91 7.41
N LEU A 49 5.76 -6.68 7.45
CA LEU A 49 6.73 -7.44 6.64
C LEU A 49 6.73 -8.93 7.02
N GLU A 50 6.68 -9.23 8.32
CA GLU A 50 6.65 -10.62 8.79
C GLU A 50 5.35 -11.32 8.38
N LEU A 51 4.22 -10.63 8.46
CA LEU A 51 2.94 -11.16 8.01
C LEU A 51 2.98 -11.48 6.51
N ILE A 52 3.50 -10.57 5.71
CA ILE A 52 3.64 -10.77 4.25
C ILE A 52 4.53 -11.98 3.98
N ARG A 53 5.69 -12.07 4.64
CA ARG A 53 6.63 -13.17 4.46
C ARG A 53 5.99 -14.51 4.76
N ARG A 54 5.24 -14.60 5.86
CA ARG A 54 4.58 -15.84 6.29
C ARG A 54 3.37 -16.21 5.44
N SER A 55 2.83 -15.24 4.70
CA SER A 55 1.64 -15.43 3.86
C SER A 55 1.99 -15.77 2.40
N GLY A 56 3.25 -16.01 2.10
CA GLY A 56 3.69 -16.40 0.76
C GLY A 56 4.40 -15.30 -0.02
N GLY A 57 4.68 -14.15 0.60
CA GLY A 57 5.47 -13.07 0.01
C GLY A 57 4.67 -11.89 -0.51
N TYR A 58 3.34 -11.98 -0.59
CA TYR A 58 2.49 -10.86 -1.01
C TYR A 58 1.08 -11.01 -0.44
N ILE A 59 0.43 -9.87 -0.18
CA ILE A 59 -0.92 -9.79 0.39
C ILE A 59 -1.68 -8.69 -0.33
N ALA A 60 -2.94 -8.92 -0.64
CA ALA A 60 -3.87 -7.90 -1.10
C ALA A 60 -4.57 -7.30 0.11
N ALA A 61 -4.59 -5.99 0.21
CA ALA A 61 -5.19 -5.32 1.37
C ALA A 61 -5.68 -3.91 1.06
N PRO A 62 -6.85 -3.54 1.58
CA PRO A 62 -7.33 -2.16 1.59
C PRO A 62 -6.91 -1.47 2.89
N SER A 63 -7.38 -0.24 3.10
CA SER A 63 -7.27 0.42 4.40
C SER A 63 -8.17 -0.27 5.43
N ALA A 64 -7.79 -0.21 6.71
CA ALA A 64 -8.48 -0.90 7.80
C ALA A 64 -9.59 -0.05 8.42
N ASN A 65 -10.51 0.43 7.59
CA ASN A 65 -11.62 1.29 8.01
C ASN A 65 -12.87 0.94 7.22
N THR A 66 -14.04 1.34 7.73
CA THR A 66 -15.26 1.29 6.94
C THR A 66 -15.26 2.41 5.90
N SER A 67 -15.99 2.20 4.81
CA SER A 67 -16.05 3.15 3.70
C SER A 67 -16.50 4.54 4.18
N GLY A 68 -15.80 5.58 3.74
CA GLY A 68 -16.12 6.97 4.09
C GLY A 68 -15.47 7.46 5.39
N LYS A 69 -14.82 6.59 6.14
CA LYS A 69 -14.10 6.99 7.35
C LYS A 69 -12.61 7.17 7.07
N PRO A 70 -11.91 8.03 7.86
CA PRO A 70 -10.48 8.20 7.68
C PRO A 70 -9.71 6.93 8.03
N SER A 71 -8.51 6.78 7.47
CA SER A 71 -7.63 5.66 7.79
C SER A 71 -7.21 5.70 9.26
N PRO A 72 -7.27 4.56 9.97
CA PRO A 72 -6.94 4.54 11.40
C PRO A 72 -5.44 4.66 11.65
N THR A 73 -5.09 5.16 12.83
CA THR A 73 -3.69 5.28 13.27
C THR A 73 -3.38 4.43 14.50
N LEU A 74 -4.38 3.83 15.12
CA LEU A 74 -4.25 2.96 16.29
C LEU A 74 -5.10 1.71 16.11
N ALA A 75 -4.65 0.60 16.72
CA ALA A 75 -5.41 -0.66 16.69
C ALA A 75 -6.80 -0.52 17.33
N GLU A 76 -6.94 0.31 18.37
CA GLU A 76 -8.24 0.55 18.99
C GLU A 76 -9.23 1.25 18.05
N HIS A 77 -8.76 2.10 17.14
CA HIS A 77 -9.60 2.69 16.10
C HIS A 77 -10.12 1.64 15.13
N VAL A 78 -9.26 0.67 14.77
CA VAL A 78 -9.64 -0.46 13.91
C VAL A 78 -10.67 -1.32 14.64
N ALA A 79 -10.44 -1.62 15.91
CA ALA A 79 -11.36 -2.42 16.70
C ALA A 79 -12.74 -1.75 16.79
N PHE A 80 -12.78 -0.44 16.97
CA PHE A 80 -14.03 0.31 17.04
C PHE A 80 -14.83 0.19 15.72
N ASP A 81 -14.14 0.35 14.57
CA ASP A 81 -14.80 0.32 13.26
C ASP A 81 -15.13 -1.09 12.77
N MET A 82 -14.29 -2.06 13.11
CA MET A 82 -14.33 -3.40 12.48
C MET A 82 -14.72 -4.51 13.43
N ASP A 83 -15.05 -4.20 14.68
CA ASP A 83 -15.46 -5.21 15.67
C ASP A 83 -16.68 -5.99 15.16
N GLY A 84 -16.61 -7.31 15.24
CA GLY A 84 -17.64 -8.20 14.73
C GLY A 84 -17.64 -8.37 13.21
N ARG A 85 -16.76 -7.66 12.47
CA ARG A 85 -16.66 -7.73 11.01
C ARG A 85 -15.45 -8.51 10.53
N ILE A 86 -14.40 -8.57 11.36
CA ILE A 86 -13.17 -9.32 11.06
C ILE A 86 -12.83 -10.19 12.26
N PRO A 87 -12.18 -11.35 12.02
CA PRO A 87 -11.89 -12.31 13.11
C PRO A 87 -10.67 -11.95 13.96
N MET A 88 -9.75 -11.10 13.46
CA MET A 88 -8.48 -10.86 14.14
C MET A 88 -7.90 -9.50 13.77
N ILE A 89 -7.28 -8.86 14.75
CA ILE A 89 -6.52 -7.62 14.56
C ILE A 89 -5.11 -7.87 15.13
N LEU A 90 -4.10 -7.59 14.31
CA LEU A 90 -2.70 -7.59 14.77
C LEU A 90 -2.31 -6.15 15.07
N ASP A 91 -2.04 -5.87 16.36
CA ASP A 91 -1.64 -4.55 16.79
C ASP A 91 -0.14 -4.37 16.61
N GLY A 92 0.25 -3.61 15.61
CA GLY A 92 1.65 -3.28 15.33
C GLY A 92 2.12 -2.00 16.01
N GLY A 93 1.30 -1.41 16.87
CA GLY A 93 1.57 -0.12 17.49
C GLY A 93 0.95 1.04 16.70
N PRO A 94 1.08 2.27 17.22
CA PRO A 94 0.53 3.45 16.53
C PRO A 94 1.24 3.70 15.21
N VAL A 95 0.47 4.17 14.23
CA VAL A 95 1.01 4.67 12.98
C VAL A 95 1.54 6.08 13.24
N GLY A 96 2.70 6.41 12.71
CA GLY A 96 3.35 7.70 12.96
C GLY A 96 2.41 8.87 12.67
N ILE A 97 2.69 9.70 11.69
CA ILE A 97 2.01 10.98 11.52
C ILE A 97 0.65 10.87 10.80
N GLY A 98 0.18 9.67 10.45
CA GLY A 98 -1.05 9.49 9.69
C GLY A 98 -0.99 10.00 8.25
N ILE A 99 0.20 10.29 7.74
CA ILE A 99 0.42 10.67 6.35
C ILE A 99 0.45 9.40 5.51
N GLU A 100 -0.44 9.33 4.54
CA GLU A 100 -0.55 8.19 3.65
C GLU A 100 0.64 8.08 2.68
N SER A 101 0.78 6.92 2.05
CA SER A 101 1.83 6.72 1.05
C SER A 101 1.58 7.59 -0.19
N THR A 102 2.67 8.01 -0.83
CA THR A 102 2.61 8.64 -2.15
C THR A 102 2.27 7.59 -3.20
N ILE A 103 1.36 7.90 -4.12
CA ILE A 103 0.96 7.01 -5.21
C ILE A 103 1.48 7.57 -6.53
N VAL A 104 2.27 6.76 -7.23
CA VAL A 104 2.83 7.10 -8.55
C VAL A 104 2.31 6.11 -9.58
N ASP A 105 1.71 6.62 -10.65
CA ASP A 105 1.28 5.81 -11.79
C ASP A 105 2.42 5.70 -12.80
N LEU A 106 2.87 4.47 -13.05
CA LEU A 106 3.95 4.16 -13.98
C LEU A 106 3.45 3.43 -15.23
N THR A 107 2.14 3.45 -15.49
CA THR A 107 1.56 2.75 -16.63
C THR A 107 1.67 3.53 -17.94
N GLU A 108 1.95 4.83 -17.86
CA GLU A 108 2.13 5.71 -19.01
C GLU A 108 3.61 6.04 -19.19
N ASP A 109 3.96 6.70 -20.31
CA ASP A 109 5.35 7.05 -20.63
C ASP A 109 5.96 7.99 -19.61
N ILE A 110 5.14 8.91 -19.06
CA ILE A 110 5.58 9.87 -18.04
C ILE A 110 4.96 9.46 -16.70
N PRO A 111 5.79 9.22 -15.66
CA PRO A 111 5.28 8.94 -14.33
C PRO A 111 4.39 10.06 -13.80
N MET A 112 3.25 9.72 -13.20
CA MET A 112 2.29 10.69 -12.69
C MET A 112 2.01 10.43 -11.22
N ILE A 113 2.10 11.49 -10.40
CA ILE A 113 1.73 11.42 -8.99
C ILE A 113 0.22 11.56 -8.88
N LEU A 114 -0.45 10.49 -8.46
CA LEU A 114 -1.91 10.49 -8.29
C LEU A 114 -2.32 10.97 -6.90
N ARG A 115 -1.48 10.72 -5.89
CA ARG A 115 -1.73 11.15 -4.52
C ARG A 115 -0.40 11.53 -3.88
N PRO A 116 -0.18 12.82 -3.55
CA PRO A 116 1.00 13.19 -2.79
C PRO A 116 0.89 12.66 -1.35
N GLY A 117 2.01 12.28 -0.79
CA GLY A 117 2.09 11.75 0.57
C GLY A 117 3.42 12.09 1.20
N TYR A 118 3.93 11.17 2.02
CA TYR A 118 5.21 11.38 2.71
C TYR A 118 6.36 11.65 1.73
N ILE A 119 6.40 10.93 0.61
CA ILE A 119 7.43 11.14 -0.42
C ILE A 119 6.96 12.25 -1.34
N THR A 120 7.75 13.33 -1.42
CA THR A 120 7.40 14.51 -2.19
C THR A 120 7.80 14.39 -3.66
N PRO A 121 7.19 15.17 -4.56
CA PRO A 121 7.60 15.18 -5.97
C PRO A 121 9.10 15.46 -6.16
N LYS A 122 9.66 16.33 -5.32
CA LYS A 122 11.07 16.68 -5.37
C LYS A 122 11.96 15.47 -5.07
N MET A 123 11.57 14.61 -4.14
CA MET A 123 12.31 13.39 -3.80
C MET A 123 12.32 12.37 -4.96
N LEU A 124 11.30 12.43 -5.83
CA LEU A 124 11.14 11.49 -6.94
C LEU A 124 11.93 11.91 -8.19
N GLU A 125 12.50 13.09 -8.19
CA GLU A 125 13.31 13.58 -9.31
C GLU A 125 14.67 12.88 -9.43
#